data_3621fa17fbbec9b28cc1b3bccf136d35
#
_entry.id   3621fa17fbbec9b28cc1b3bccf136d35
#
_cell.length_a   1.000
_cell.length_b   1.000
_cell.length_c   1.000
_cell.angle_alpha   90.00
_cell.angle_beta   90.00
_cell.angle_gamma   90.00
#
_symmetry.space_group_name_H-M   'P 1'
#
loop_
_entity.id
_entity.type
_entity.pdbx_description
1 polymer ?
#
loop_
_entity_poly.entity_id
_entity_poly.type
_entity_poly.pdbx_seq_one_letter_code
_entity_poly.pdbx_strand_id
1 'polypeptide(L)'
;MALSRWGTDAEARELGEGIRDLLRDVLGVTAETGRTFDPAAVSASPSRLSDADVRALAAVVGRGNVSVDDDQRLPRARGKSTPDLLAWRVRPEVDCPDAVVAPRDDDEVAALLDWCGRESVAMVPFGGGTSVVGGLTPDTGGHRAVISLDLAHFTELESIDPVSGEAVLGAGVTGPRAEELLSGHGFSLGHFPQSFPYATLGGFAMTRSSGQNSAGYGRFDEMVRGLTVVTPVGVIEAGRAPASAAGPDLRQWLLGSEGAFGVCTRVRVRIHPVPEAVRYEAFRFPDFATGAAALRAVEQQGAGPTVIRLSDETETMVNLATSTDSIGEQADGAASGGCLCLCLFEGTAEHAASRQDETRAVLLAGGGTSLGPEPAQAWEHGRFGAPVLRDALLDNGALVETLETATDWARLPALREAVTGALTAALEASGTPALVMCHISHVYPTGASLYFTVVAGQRGEDPIEQWMVAKRAASEAIVSAGGTITHHHAVGTDHRPYLEAEIGDVGSRMLRAVKSALDPHGVCNPGTLIP
;
A
#
# COMPACT_ATOMS: atom_id res chain seq x y z
N MET A 1 4.72 6.58 -13.70
CA MET A 1 3.26 6.31 -13.74
C MET A 1 2.55 7.47 -14.40
N ALA A 2 1.46 7.20 -15.14
CA ALA A 2 0.56 8.24 -15.64
C ALA A 2 -0.17 8.98 -14.51
N LEU A 3 -0.66 10.20 -14.74
CA LEU A 3 -1.33 11.00 -13.71
C LEU A 3 -2.61 10.33 -13.21
N SER A 4 -3.49 9.98 -14.13
CA SER A 4 -4.87 9.54 -13.84
C SER A 4 -5.05 8.04 -13.73
N ARG A 5 -3.97 7.25 -13.78
CA ARG A 5 -4.02 5.79 -13.70
C ARG A 5 -2.78 5.19 -13.07
N TRP A 6 -2.88 3.94 -12.71
CA TRP A 6 -1.76 3.08 -12.35
C TRP A 6 -1.01 2.66 -13.61
N GLY A 7 0.30 2.59 -13.52
CA GLY A 7 1.10 2.21 -14.69
C GLY A 7 1.25 3.32 -15.72
N THR A 8 1.43 2.93 -16.95
CA THR A 8 1.56 3.79 -18.13
C THR A 8 0.29 3.74 -18.97
N ASP A 9 0.12 4.69 -19.89
CA ASP A 9 -1.03 4.66 -20.82
C ASP A 9 -1.01 3.43 -21.74
N ALA A 10 0.18 2.85 -22.01
CA ALA A 10 0.32 1.63 -22.80
C ALA A 10 -0.18 0.36 -22.07
N GLU A 11 -0.25 0.41 -20.72
CA GLU A 11 -0.77 -0.68 -19.90
C GLU A 11 -2.28 -0.60 -19.69
N ALA A 12 -2.93 0.44 -20.21
CA ALA A 12 -4.38 0.58 -20.13
C ALA A 12 -5.08 -0.62 -20.78
N ARG A 13 -6.10 -1.15 -20.12
CA ARG A 13 -6.89 -2.28 -20.60
C ARG A 13 -8.35 -1.88 -20.73
N GLU A 14 -9.01 -2.42 -21.75
CA GLU A 14 -10.46 -2.35 -21.87
C GLU A 14 -11.10 -3.45 -21.01
N LEU A 15 -12.30 -3.18 -20.49
CA LEU A 15 -13.06 -4.19 -19.77
C LEU A 15 -13.56 -5.26 -20.74
N GLY A 16 -13.43 -6.52 -20.32
CA GLY A 16 -14.07 -7.64 -21.02
C GLY A 16 -15.60 -7.56 -20.95
N GLU A 17 -16.27 -8.24 -21.87
CA GLU A 17 -17.74 -8.22 -21.99
C GLU A 17 -18.42 -8.73 -20.68
N GLY A 18 -17.92 -9.82 -20.10
CA GLY A 18 -18.46 -10.39 -18.86
C GLY A 18 -18.41 -9.42 -17.67
N ILE A 19 -17.36 -8.59 -17.57
CA ILE A 19 -17.27 -7.56 -16.53
C ILE A 19 -18.27 -6.44 -16.80
N ARG A 20 -18.42 -6.00 -18.05
CA ARG A 20 -19.41 -4.97 -18.43
C ARG A 20 -20.85 -5.43 -18.13
N ASP A 21 -21.15 -6.72 -18.41
CA ASP A 21 -22.45 -7.31 -18.11
C ASP A 21 -22.68 -7.36 -16.59
N LEU A 22 -21.70 -7.79 -15.80
CA LEU A 22 -21.79 -7.78 -14.34
C LEU A 22 -22.05 -6.37 -13.80
N LEU A 23 -21.34 -5.35 -14.27
CA LEU A 23 -21.52 -3.97 -13.87
C LEU A 23 -22.94 -3.48 -14.18
N ARG A 24 -23.43 -3.76 -15.40
CA ARG A 24 -24.78 -3.35 -15.82
C ARG A 24 -25.87 -4.08 -15.04
N ASP A 25 -25.80 -5.41 -14.94
CA ASP A 25 -26.89 -6.25 -14.47
C ASP A 25 -26.97 -6.28 -12.93
N VAL A 26 -25.82 -6.16 -12.23
CA VAL A 26 -25.76 -6.18 -10.77
C VAL A 26 -25.75 -4.77 -10.16
N LEU A 27 -24.98 -3.84 -10.76
CA LEU A 27 -24.75 -2.52 -10.19
C LEU A 27 -25.46 -1.38 -10.94
N GLY A 28 -26.12 -1.67 -12.07
CA GLY A 28 -26.77 -0.65 -12.90
C GLY A 28 -25.79 0.39 -13.44
N VAL A 29 -24.53 -0.01 -13.68
CA VAL A 29 -23.45 0.86 -14.16
C VAL A 29 -23.32 0.71 -15.67
N THR A 30 -23.31 1.84 -16.38
CA THR A 30 -23.04 1.92 -17.82
C THR A 30 -21.90 2.89 -18.08
N ALA A 31 -21.23 2.73 -19.23
CA ALA A 31 -20.13 3.60 -19.63
C ALA A 31 -20.53 5.09 -19.76
N GLU A 32 -21.83 5.38 -19.91
CA GLU A 32 -22.35 6.76 -19.98
C GLU A 32 -22.12 7.57 -18.70
N THR A 33 -21.94 6.90 -17.56
CA THR A 33 -21.62 7.54 -16.27
C THR A 33 -20.12 7.70 -16.05
N GLY A 34 -19.29 7.15 -16.94
CA GLY A 34 -17.84 7.20 -16.86
C GLY A 34 -17.29 8.62 -17.02
N ARG A 35 -16.24 8.92 -16.30
CA ARG A 35 -15.53 10.21 -16.36
C ARG A 35 -14.13 9.97 -16.91
N THR A 36 -13.86 10.45 -18.09
CA THR A 36 -12.57 10.32 -18.75
C THR A 36 -11.62 11.43 -18.30
N PHE A 37 -10.35 11.12 -18.23
CA PHE A 37 -9.29 12.09 -17.97
C PHE A 37 -8.95 12.86 -19.24
N ASP A 38 -8.98 14.20 -19.13
CA ASP A 38 -8.50 15.11 -20.19
C ASP A 38 -7.21 15.80 -19.72
N PRO A 39 -6.04 15.40 -20.21
CA PRO A 39 -4.78 16.02 -19.83
C PRO A 39 -4.68 17.50 -20.23
N ALA A 40 -5.42 17.94 -21.27
CA ALA A 40 -5.41 19.33 -21.72
C ALA A 40 -6.22 20.28 -20.79
N ALA A 41 -7.12 19.72 -19.98
CA ALA A 41 -7.89 20.48 -19.01
C ALA A 41 -7.14 20.71 -17.69
N VAL A 42 -6.08 19.93 -17.40
CA VAL A 42 -5.36 19.99 -16.13
C VAL A 42 -4.44 21.21 -16.06
N SER A 43 -4.53 21.96 -14.97
CA SER A 43 -3.67 23.10 -14.67
C SER A 43 -3.09 22.98 -13.26
N ALA A 44 -1.78 23.17 -13.13
CA ALA A 44 -1.11 23.24 -11.85
C ALA A 44 -1.29 24.62 -11.20
N SER A 45 -1.45 24.67 -9.87
CA SER A 45 -1.39 25.92 -9.14
C SER A 45 -0.04 26.63 -9.38
N PRO A 46 -0.01 27.97 -9.51
CA PRO A 46 1.24 28.70 -9.64
C PRO A 46 2.17 28.43 -8.47
N SER A 47 3.48 28.31 -8.74
CA SER A 47 4.48 28.20 -7.68
C SER A 47 4.53 29.50 -6.84
N ARG A 48 4.58 29.33 -5.52
CA ARG A 48 4.72 30.42 -4.54
C ARG A 48 6.18 30.77 -4.27
N LEU A 49 7.13 30.00 -4.81
CA LEU A 49 8.56 30.25 -4.67
C LEU A 49 9.02 31.39 -5.60
N SER A 50 9.87 32.27 -5.07
CA SER A 50 10.54 33.27 -5.86
C SER A 50 11.75 32.74 -6.62
N ASP A 51 12.24 33.48 -7.62
CA ASP A 51 13.50 33.14 -8.30
C ASP A 51 14.69 33.06 -7.33
N ALA A 52 14.66 33.77 -6.21
CA ALA A 52 15.69 33.71 -5.19
C ALA A 52 15.65 32.40 -4.45
N ASP A 53 14.45 31.89 -4.13
CA ASP A 53 14.26 30.58 -3.53
C ASP A 53 14.76 29.47 -4.43
N VAL A 54 14.37 29.47 -5.70
CA VAL A 54 14.83 28.50 -6.71
C VAL A 54 16.36 28.50 -6.84
N ARG A 55 16.99 29.70 -6.83
CA ARG A 55 18.46 29.76 -6.83
C ARG A 55 19.09 29.23 -5.55
N ALA A 56 18.46 29.44 -4.39
CA ALA A 56 18.94 28.93 -3.12
C ALA A 56 18.87 27.39 -3.08
N LEU A 57 17.74 26.80 -3.51
CA LEU A 57 17.60 25.36 -3.66
C LEU A 57 18.63 24.79 -4.65
N ALA A 58 18.82 25.45 -5.80
CA ALA A 58 19.80 25.05 -6.80
C ALA A 58 21.27 25.16 -6.31
N ALA A 59 21.54 26.03 -5.37
CA ALA A 59 22.86 26.12 -4.75
C ALA A 59 23.16 24.92 -3.83
N VAL A 60 22.13 24.28 -3.27
CA VAL A 60 22.27 23.07 -2.46
C VAL A 60 22.44 21.84 -3.34
N VAL A 61 21.50 21.54 -4.22
CA VAL A 61 21.42 20.26 -4.95
C VAL A 61 21.93 20.34 -6.40
N GLY A 62 22.27 21.52 -6.88
CA GLY A 62 22.59 21.76 -8.29
C GLY A 62 21.34 22.12 -9.13
N ARG A 63 21.52 22.95 -10.16
CA ARG A 63 20.42 23.48 -10.98
C ARG A 63 19.58 22.39 -11.67
N GLY A 64 20.21 21.29 -12.09
CA GLY A 64 19.50 20.18 -12.77
C GLY A 64 18.61 19.36 -11.85
N ASN A 65 18.70 19.53 -10.54
CA ASN A 65 17.96 18.81 -9.52
C ASN A 65 16.85 19.66 -8.86
N VAL A 66 16.50 20.79 -9.43
CA VAL A 66 15.38 21.66 -9.02
C VAL A 66 14.51 21.95 -10.22
N SER A 67 13.22 21.67 -10.14
CA SER A 67 12.25 22.01 -11.17
C SER A 67 11.02 22.70 -10.56
N VAL A 68 10.54 23.72 -11.26
CA VAL A 68 9.25 24.38 -11.02
C VAL A 68 8.29 24.15 -12.19
N ASP A 69 8.66 23.29 -13.13
CA ASP A 69 7.88 22.97 -14.32
C ASP A 69 6.70 22.06 -13.95
N ASP A 70 5.55 22.30 -14.55
CA ASP A 70 4.31 21.60 -14.21
C ASP A 70 4.36 20.10 -14.54
N ASP A 71 5.10 19.70 -15.58
CA ASP A 71 5.31 18.29 -15.93
C ASP A 71 6.07 17.51 -14.84
N GLN A 72 6.87 18.19 -14.02
CA GLN A 72 7.55 17.62 -12.86
C GLN A 72 6.72 17.72 -11.58
N ARG A 73 5.95 18.78 -11.39
CA ARG A 73 5.16 19.06 -10.19
C ARG A 73 3.88 18.22 -10.12
N LEU A 74 3.14 18.12 -11.23
CA LEU A 74 1.87 17.39 -11.31
C LEU A 74 1.98 15.92 -10.85
N PRO A 75 2.99 15.13 -11.28
CA PRO A 75 3.12 13.73 -10.81
C PRO A 75 3.38 13.58 -9.30
N ARG A 76 3.72 14.65 -8.60
CA ARG A 76 4.00 14.66 -7.16
C ARG A 76 2.88 15.30 -6.32
N ALA A 77 1.79 15.68 -6.98
CA ALA A 77 0.66 16.34 -6.31
C ALA A 77 -0.31 15.38 -5.62
N ARG A 78 -0.40 14.14 -6.11
CA ARG A 78 -1.39 13.16 -5.64
C ARG A 78 -0.81 11.75 -5.65
N GLY A 79 -1.38 10.90 -4.79
CA GLY A 79 -1.13 9.46 -4.79
C GLY A 79 -1.95 8.71 -5.83
N LYS A 80 -2.36 7.48 -5.46
CA LYS A 80 -3.09 6.55 -6.35
C LYS A 80 -4.33 5.95 -5.69
N SER A 81 -4.90 6.63 -4.69
CA SER A 81 -6.24 6.27 -4.20
C SER A 81 -7.31 6.55 -5.26
N THR A 82 -8.46 5.94 -5.12
CA THR A 82 -9.59 6.26 -6.00
C THR A 82 -10.00 7.74 -5.91
N PRO A 83 -10.05 8.39 -4.74
CA PRO A 83 -10.21 9.84 -4.66
C PRO A 83 -9.16 10.62 -5.47
N ASP A 84 -7.88 10.23 -5.41
CA ASP A 84 -6.82 10.86 -6.20
C ASP A 84 -7.06 10.71 -7.71
N LEU A 85 -7.40 9.48 -8.15
CA LEU A 85 -7.65 9.19 -9.56
C LEU A 85 -8.92 9.87 -10.09
N LEU A 86 -9.97 9.93 -9.28
CA LEU A 86 -11.19 10.67 -9.62
C LEU A 86 -10.93 12.18 -9.66
N ALA A 87 -10.11 12.70 -8.74
CA ALA A 87 -9.78 14.12 -8.72
C ALA A 87 -9.08 14.58 -10.02
N TRP A 88 -8.27 13.75 -10.65
CA TRP A 88 -7.72 14.03 -11.98
C TRP A 88 -8.78 14.17 -13.08
N ARG A 89 -9.94 13.51 -12.91
CA ARG A 89 -11.05 13.51 -13.89
C ARG A 89 -12.06 14.62 -13.65
N VAL A 90 -12.24 15.08 -12.39
CA VAL A 90 -13.32 16.00 -12.03
C VAL A 90 -12.85 17.34 -11.45
N ARG A 91 -11.57 17.47 -11.11
CA ARG A 91 -10.95 18.67 -10.52
C ARG A 91 -9.73 19.06 -11.33
N PRO A 92 -9.90 19.84 -12.40
CA PRO A 92 -8.82 20.19 -13.33
C PRO A 92 -7.76 21.10 -12.73
N GLU A 93 -8.12 21.93 -11.73
CA GLU A 93 -7.16 22.75 -10.98
C GLU A 93 -6.51 21.89 -9.89
N VAL A 94 -5.19 21.80 -9.89
CA VAL A 94 -4.43 20.90 -9.02
C VAL A 94 -3.47 21.69 -8.14
N ASP A 95 -3.66 21.60 -6.83
CA ASP A 95 -2.65 22.05 -5.88
C ASP A 95 -1.42 21.16 -6.00
N CYS A 96 -0.31 21.78 -6.41
CA CYS A 96 0.96 21.09 -6.61
C CYS A 96 1.99 21.53 -5.59
N PRO A 97 3.02 20.73 -5.32
CA PRO A 97 4.21 21.24 -4.66
C PRO A 97 4.80 22.40 -5.48
N ASP A 98 5.35 23.39 -4.82
CA ASP A 98 5.88 24.61 -5.46
C ASP A 98 7.14 24.34 -6.29
N ALA A 99 7.92 23.35 -5.90
CA ALA A 99 9.04 22.81 -6.66
C ALA A 99 9.23 21.31 -6.37
N VAL A 100 9.92 20.63 -7.27
CA VAL A 100 10.51 19.32 -7.06
C VAL A 100 12.01 19.47 -6.89
N VAL A 101 12.55 18.88 -5.82
CA VAL A 101 13.98 18.97 -5.48
C VAL A 101 14.50 17.55 -5.25
N ALA A 102 15.57 17.18 -5.97
CA ALA A 102 16.15 15.83 -5.92
C ALA A 102 17.57 15.86 -5.33
N PRO A 103 17.74 15.67 -4.01
CA PRO A 103 19.06 15.58 -3.38
C PRO A 103 19.75 14.26 -3.72
N ARG A 104 21.09 14.25 -3.63
CA ARG A 104 21.94 13.10 -3.98
C ARG A 104 22.51 12.37 -2.77
N ASP A 105 22.56 13.02 -1.61
CA ASP A 105 23.13 12.49 -0.39
C ASP A 105 22.48 13.11 0.86
N ASP A 106 22.88 12.63 2.04
CA ASP A 106 22.36 13.05 3.33
C ASP A 106 22.69 14.51 3.65
N ASP A 107 23.84 15.03 3.21
CA ASP A 107 24.26 16.42 3.45
C ASP A 107 23.36 17.39 2.67
N GLU A 108 23.01 17.06 1.43
CA GLU A 108 22.06 17.82 0.64
C GLU A 108 20.64 17.77 1.25
N VAL A 109 20.20 16.60 1.75
CA VAL A 109 18.92 16.50 2.48
C VAL A 109 18.93 17.35 3.74
N ALA A 110 20.00 17.29 4.54
CA ALA A 110 20.11 18.09 5.76
C ALA A 110 20.09 19.61 5.45
N ALA A 111 20.83 20.02 4.43
CA ALA A 111 20.85 21.43 3.99
C ALA A 111 19.49 21.91 3.46
N LEU A 112 18.73 21.04 2.77
CA LEU A 112 17.37 21.35 2.34
C LEU A 112 16.41 21.51 3.52
N LEU A 113 16.49 20.60 4.52
CA LEU A 113 15.65 20.68 5.72
C LEU A 113 15.95 21.94 6.55
N ASP A 114 17.22 22.31 6.68
CA ASP A 114 17.64 23.56 7.32
C ASP A 114 17.11 24.80 6.56
N TRP A 115 17.21 24.79 5.23
CA TRP A 115 16.64 25.84 4.38
C TRP A 115 15.12 25.92 4.54
N CYS A 116 14.41 24.79 4.52
CA CYS A 116 12.96 24.70 4.73
C CYS A 116 12.55 25.35 6.06
N GLY A 117 13.26 25.01 7.14
CA GLY A 117 13.00 25.57 8.48
C GLY A 117 13.20 27.09 8.54
N ARG A 118 14.30 27.60 7.95
CA ARG A 118 14.60 29.05 7.94
C ARG A 118 13.66 29.86 7.06
N GLU A 119 13.26 29.31 5.92
CA GLU A 119 12.44 30.01 4.92
C GLU A 119 10.94 29.75 5.10
N SER A 120 10.53 28.99 6.10
CA SER A 120 9.13 28.59 6.32
C SER A 120 8.52 27.95 5.06
N VAL A 121 9.14 26.88 4.59
CA VAL A 121 8.70 26.07 3.45
C VAL A 121 8.52 24.64 3.91
N ALA A 122 7.35 24.06 3.70
CA ALA A 122 7.08 22.65 3.99
C ALA A 122 7.77 21.72 2.97
N MET A 123 7.96 20.47 3.36
CA MET A 123 8.59 19.45 2.51
C MET A 123 7.81 18.14 2.61
N VAL A 124 7.47 17.56 1.45
CA VAL A 124 6.84 16.25 1.33
C VAL A 124 7.84 15.30 0.66
N PRO A 125 8.29 14.21 1.34
CA PRO A 125 9.16 13.24 0.70
C PRO A 125 8.41 12.45 -0.37
N PHE A 126 9.09 12.20 -1.48
CA PHE A 126 8.54 11.45 -2.61
C PHE A 126 9.43 10.26 -2.99
N GLY A 127 8.83 9.08 -3.05
CA GLY A 127 9.45 7.85 -3.57
C GLY A 127 8.76 7.41 -4.86
N GLY A 128 7.92 6.37 -4.78
CA GLY A 128 7.20 5.82 -5.94
C GLY A 128 5.85 6.47 -6.27
N GLY A 129 5.35 7.39 -5.44
CA GLY A 129 4.07 8.07 -5.69
C GLY A 129 2.83 7.17 -5.53
N THR A 130 2.92 6.08 -4.77
CA THR A 130 1.90 5.02 -4.70
C THR A 130 0.97 5.11 -3.48
N SER A 131 1.07 6.17 -2.67
CA SER A 131 0.17 6.38 -1.52
C SER A 131 -1.31 6.30 -1.93
N VAL A 132 -2.12 5.66 -1.09
CA VAL A 132 -3.58 5.52 -1.29
C VAL A 132 -4.40 6.14 -0.14
N VAL A 133 -3.75 6.94 0.71
CA VAL A 133 -4.36 7.55 1.91
C VAL A 133 -4.04 9.04 2.04
N GLY A 134 -3.70 9.71 0.93
CA GLY A 134 -3.38 11.13 0.91
C GLY A 134 -2.00 11.49 1.49
N GLY A 135 -1.07 10.54 1.63
CA GLY A 135 0.27 10.77 2.21
C GLY A 135 1.20 11.66 1.37
N LEU A 136 0.81 12.01 0.14
CA LEU A 136 1.55 12.90 -0.77
C LEU A 136 0.87 14.25 -0.97
N THR A 137 -0.23 14.52 -0.26
CA THR A 137 -0.94 15.80 -0.36
C THR A 137 0.01 16.95 -0.06
N PRO A 138 0.18 17.94 -0.96
CA PRO A 138 1.11 19.05 -0.77
C PRO A 138 0.55 20.08 0.22
N ASP A 139 0.36 19.68 1.48
CA ASP A 139 -0.09 20.56 2.55
C ASP A 139 1.05 21.48 3.00
N THR A 140 0.78 22.78 3.04
CA THR A 140 1.76 23.73 3.55
C THR A 140 1.91 23.68 5.08
N GLY A 141 0.94 23.14 5.82
CA GLY A 141 0.94 23.19 7.28
C GLY A 141 1.01 24.60 7.88
N GLY A 142 0.58 25.61 7.11
CA GLY A 142 0.70 27.02 7.48
C GLY A 142 2.01 27.69 7.07
N HIS A 143 2.93 26.96 6.42
CA HIS A 143 4.13 27.53 5.78
C HIS A 143 3.78 28.26 4.48
N ARG A 144 4.67 29.14 4.01
CA ARG A 144 4.42 29.97 2.81
C ARG A 144 4.40 29.18 1.50
N ALA A 145 5.04 28.00 1.46
CA ALA A 145 5.15 27.13 0.29
C ALA A 145 5.40 25.69 0.71
N VAL A 146 5.35 24.74 -0.24
CA VAL A 146 5.68 23.34 -0.03
C VAL A 146 6.49 22.80 -1.21
N ILE A 147 7.58 22.06 -0.93
CA ILE A 147 8.37 21.38 -1.96
C ILE A 147 8.17 19.88 -1.88
N SER A 148 8.30 19.17 -3.02
CA SER A 148 8.46 17.72 -3.05
C SER A 148 9.95 17.39 -3.07
N LEU A 149 10.41 16.59 -2.10
CA LEU A 149 11.76 16.07 -2.02
C LEU A 149 11.81 14.67 -2.62
N ASP A 150 12.36 14.58 -3.83
CA ASP A 150 12.37 13.34 -4.62
C ASP A 150 13.63 12.52 -4.35
N LEU A 151 13.45 11.26 -3.96
CA LEU A 151 14.52 10.33 -3.63
C LEU A 151 15.11 9.59 -4.84
N ALA A 152 14.89 10.09 -6.06
CA ALA A 152 15.30 9.45 -7.30
C ALA A 152 16.80 9.15 -7.41
N HIS A 153 17.67 9.80 -6.63
CA HIS A 153 19.11 9.54 -6.63
C HIS A 153 19.56 8.51 -5.58
N PHE A 154 18.70 8.10 -4.65
CA PHE A 154 19.03 7.10 -3.63
C PHE A 154 18.74 5.68 -4.14
N THR A 155 19.42 5.22 -5.18
CA THR A 155 19.10 4.01 -5.95
C THR A 155 20.15 2.91 -5.88
N GLU A 156 21.16 3.05 -5.03
CA GLU A 156 22.31 2.14 -4.96
C GLU A 156 22.08 1.00 -3.97
N LEU A 157 22.66 -0.16 -4.27
CA LEU A 157 22.99 -1.21 -3.30
C LEU A 157 24.34 -0.83 -2.67
N GLU A 158 24.30 -0.26 -1.45
CA GLU A 158 25.52 0.21 -0.78
C GLU A 158 26.37 -0.94 -0.24
N SER A 159 25.73 -1.96 0.31
CA SER A 159 26.43 -3.14 0.81
C SER A 159 25.52 -4.36 0.89
N ILE A 160 26.14 -5.53 0.84
CA ILE A 160 25.52 -6.82 1.10
C ILE A 160 26.41 -7.63 2.05
N ASP A 161 25.81 -8.21 3.07
CA ASP A 161 26.45 -9.15 3.98
C ASP A 161 25.78 -10.52 3.86
N PRO A 162 26.35 -11.43 3.09
CA PRO A 162 25.80 -12.76 2.88
C PRO A 162 25.90 -13.65 4.13
N VAL A 163 26.76 -13.31 5.09
CA VAL A 163 26.90 -14.07 6.35
C VAL A 163 25.75 -13.76 7.29
N SER A 164 25.39 -12.48 7.40
CA SER A 164 24.27 -12.03 8.22
C SER A 164 22.91 -12.11 7.48
N GLY A 165 22.93 -12.28 6.15
CA GLY A 165 21.72 -12.22 5.33
C GLY A 165 21.09 -10.82 5.35
N GLU A 166 21.91 -9.78 5.23
CA GLU A 166 21.49 -8.37 5.26
C GLU A 166 22.02 -7.59 4.06
N ALA A 167 21.29 -6.59 3.62
CA ALA A 167 21.71 -5.63 2.61
C ALA A 167 21.35 -4.21 3.02
N VAL A 168 22.13 -3.22 2.59
CA VAL A 168 21.84 -1.79 2.72
C VAL A 168 21.57 -1.23 1.34
N LEU A 169 20.39 -0.66 1.17
CA LEU A 169 19.94 -0.07 -0.09
C LEU A 169 19.46 1.37 0.14
N GLY A 170 19.62 2.19 -0.88
CA GLY A 170 19.05 3.53 -0.91
C GLY A 170 17.52 3.52 -0.87
N ALA A 171 16.94 4.49 -0.22
CA ALA A 171 15.49 4.56 0.01
C ALA A 171 14.67 4.76 -1.28
N GLY A 172 15.28 5.27 -2.37
CA GLY A 172 14.69 5.43 -3.69
C GLY A 172 14.73 4.18 -4.57
N VAL A 173 15.37 3.08 -4.13
CA VAL A 173 15.36 1.81 -4.86
C VAL A 173 13.94 1.27 -4.95
N THR A 174 13.44 0.99 -6.15
CA THR A 174 12.12 0.38 -6.35
C THR A 174 12.14 -1.12 -6.07
N GLY A 175 10.96 -1.72 -5.84
CA GLY A 175 10.85 -3.17 -5.61
C GLY A 175 11.54 -4.02 -6.68
N PRO A 176 11.23 -3.86 -7.99
CA PRO A 176 11.90 -4.60 -9.06
C PRO A 176 13.41 -4.38 -9.11
N ARG A 177 13.87 -3.13 -8.84
CA ARG A 177 15.29 -2.83 -8.82
C ARG A 177 16.01 -3.49 -7.64
N ALA A 178 15.35 -3.59 -6.48
CA ALA A 178 15.89 -4.30 -5.32
C ALA A 178 16.08 -5.79 -5.64
N GLU A 179 15.07 -6.44 -6.24
CA GLU A 179 15.19 -7.85 -6.65
C GLU A 179 16.29 -8.04 -7.70
N GLU A 180 16.40 -7.16 -8.69
CA GLU A 180 17.48 -7.21 -9.69
C GLU A 180 18.87 -7.11 -9.05
N LEU A 181 19.07 -6.13 -8.16
CA LEU A 181 20.35 -5.91 -7.47
C LEU A 181 20.72 -7.11 -6.59
N LEU A 182 19.77 -7.65 -5.82
CA LEU A 182 20.00 -8.74 -4.90
C LEU A 182 20.18 -10.09 -5.61
N SER A 183 19.42 -10.35 -6.68
CA SER A 183 19.51 -11.61 -7.43
C SER A 183 20.87 -11.81 -8.09
N GLY A 184 21.55 -10.73 -8.47
CA GLY A 184 22.95 -10.77 -8.93
C GLY A 184 23.93 -11.34 -7.90
N HIS A 185 23.54 -11.39 -6.62
CA HIS A 185 24.29 -11.97 -5.51
C HIS A 185 23.67 -13.28 -4.98
N GLY A 186 22.64 -13.81 -5.62
CA GLY A 186 21.93 -15.03 -5.22
C GLY A 186 20.90 -14.84 -4.10
N PHE A 187 20.46 -13.59 -3.87
CA PHE A 187 19.49 -13.24 -2.84
C PHE A 187 18.22 -12.60 -3.43
N SER A 188 17.18 -12.59 -2.64
CA SER A 188 15.90 -11.92 -2.88
C SER A 188 15.49 -11.14 -1.64
N LEU A 189 14.77 -10.05 -1.83
CA LEU A 189 14.08 -9.34 -0.75
C LEU A 189 12.82 -10.10 -0.31
N GLY A 190 12.08 -10.65 -1.28
CA GLY A 190 10.86 -11.41 -1.02
C GLY A 190 9.66 -10.54 -0.63
N HIS A 191 9.71 -9.23 -0.87
CA HIS A 191 8.63 -8.29 -0.53
C HIS A 191 7.86 -7.85 -1.77
N PHE A 192 6.65 -8.38 -1.95
CA PHE A 192 5.83 -8.17 -3.15
C PHE A 192 4.46 -7.58 -2.81
N PRO A 193 4.36 -6.29 -2.39
CA PRO A 193 3.06 -5.62 -2.24
C PRO A 193 2.42 -5.36 -3.61
N GLN A 194 1.13 -5.01 -3.63
CA GLN A 194 0.44 -4.64 -4.87
C GLN A 194 1.14 -3.47 -5.60
N SER A 195 1.78 -2.59 -4.83
CA SER A 195 2.55 -1.44 -5.32
C SER A 195 3.98 -1.76 -5.77
N PHE A 196 4.41 -3.02 -5.70
CA PHE A 196 5.78 -3.48 -5.99
C PHE A 196 6.42 -2.86 -7.25
N PRO A 197 5.72 -2.73 -8.41
CA PRO A 197 6.33 -2.22 -9.62
C PRO A 197 6.87 -0.78 -9.51
N TYR A 198 6.32 0.02 -8.58
CA TYR A 198 6.59 1.47 -8.51
C TYR A 198 7.05 1.97 -7.14
N ALA A 199 6.61 1.32 -6.05
CA ALA A 199 6.95 1.75 -4.71
C ALA A 199 8.43 1.51 -4.41
N THR A 200 9.00 2.36 -3.54
CA THR A 200 10.42 2.32 -3.16
C THR A 200 10.61 1.75 -1.76
N LEU A 201 11.83 1.30 -1.44
CA LEU A 201 12.16 0.73 -0.14
C LEU A 201 11.92 1.73 1.00
N GLY A 202 12.26 3.01 0.78
CA GLY A 202 11.93 4.07 1.74
C GLY A 202 10.42 4.20 1.93
N GLY A 203 9.64 4.15 0.84
CA GLY A 203 8.19 4.13 0.88
C GLY A 203 7.66 2.94 1.67
N PHE A 204 8.14 1.73 1.41
CA PHE A 204 7.76 0.53 2.16
C PHE A 204 8.03 0.68 3.67
N ALA A 205 9.20 1.20 4.05
CA ALA A 205 9.55 1.41 5.46
C ALA A 205 8.68 2.48 6.12
N MET A 206 8.51 3.61 5.44
CA MET A 206 7.78 4.76 5.98
C MET A 206 6.25 4.56 6.03
N THR A 207 5.72 3.49 5.43
CA THR A 207 4.29 3.13 5.48
C THR A 207 4.02 1.78 6.14
N ARG A 208 5.04 1.08 6.67
CA ARG A 208 4.92 -0.30 7.20
C ARG A 208 4.25 -1.24 6.21
N SER A 209 4.69 -1.20 4.96
CA SER A 209 4.14 -1.99 3.86
C SER A 209 4.04 -3.48 4.18
N SER A 210 2.99 -4.14 3.69
CA SER A 210 2.86 -5.59 3.72
C SER A 210 2.76 -6.13 2.30
N GLY A 211 3.50 -7.21 2.02
CA GLY A 211 3.55 -7.86 0.72
C GLY A 211 2.79 -9.18 0.71
N GLN A 212 2.49 -9.68 -0.46
CA GLN A 212 1.75 -10.93 -0.64
C GLN A 212 2.50 -12.15 -0.04
N ASN A 213 3.84 -12.09 0.00
CA ASN A 213 4.69 -13.13 0.60
C ASN A 213 4.94 -12.90 2.11
N SER A 214 4.25 -11.95 2.75
CA SER A 214 4.52 -11.58 4.16
C SER A 214 4.17 -12.68 5.16
N ALA A 215 3.33 -13.65 4.82
CA ALA A 215 3.09 -14.82 5.67
C ALA A 215 4.37 -15.63 5.90
N GLY A 216 5.25 -15.73 4.89
CA GLY A 216 6.52 -16.45 5.00
C GLY A 216 7.70 -15.58 5.40
N TYR A 217 7.81 -14.38 4.83
CA TYR A 217 8.99 -13.52 5.01
C TYR A 217 8.79 -12.40 6.04
N GLY A 218 7.57 -12.20 6.52
CA GLY A 218 7.22 -11.09 7.40
C GLY A 218 6.81 -9.84 6.63
N ARG A 219 6.26 -8.87 7.35
CA ARG A 219 5.97 -7.52 6.84
C ARG A 219 7.28 -6.76 6.62
N PHE A 220 7.23 -5.67 5.85
CA PHE A 220 8.45 -4.92 5.58
C PHE A 220 9.11 -4.35 6.85
N ASP A 221 8.31 -3.89 7.81
CA ASP A 221 8.80 -3.41 9.10
C ASP A 221 9.51 -4.50 9.95
N GLU A 222 9.16 -5.77 9.78
CA GLU A 222 9.85 -6.91 10.38
C GLU A 222 11.14 -7.29 9.62
N MET A 223 11.18 -7.01 8.31
CA MET A 223 12.36 -7.23 7.47
C MET A 223 13.42 -6.14 7.68
N VAL A 224 13.02 -4.92 8.06
CA VAL A 224 13.94 -3.80 8.30
C VAL A 224 14.80 -4.06 9.54
N ARG A 225 16.12 -4.08 9.32
CA ARG A 225 17.15 -4.24 10.36
C ARG A 225 17.70 -2.91 10.82
N GLY A 226 17.68 -1.90 9.98
CA GLY A 226 18.12 -0.55 10.30
C GLY A 226 17.61 0.48 9.32
N LEU A 227 17.65 1.73 9.75
CA LEU A 227 17.22 2.91 8.98
C LEU A 227 18.21 4.05 9.19
N THR A 228 18.49 4.81 8.14
CA THR A 228 19.06 6.14 8.21
C THR A 228 17.99 7.16 7.87
N VAL A 229 17.71 8.06 8.79
CA VAL A 229 16.72 9.13 8.62
C VAL A 229 17.38 10.48 8.93
N VAL A 230 17.36 11.38 7.95
CA VAL A 230 17.84 12.76 8.08
C VAL A 230 16.68 13.61 8.59
N THR A 231 16.87 14.26 9.73
CA THR A 231 15.88 15.14 10.37
C THR A 231 16.38 16.58 10.40
N PRO A 232 15.52 17.58 10.63
CA PRO A 232 15.95 18.96 10.84
C PRO A 232 16.96 19.19 11.96
N VAL A 233 17.09 18.25 12.90
CA VAL A 233 18.01 18.36 14.05
C VAL A 233 19.22 17.42 13.96
N GLY A 234 19.34 16.64 12.90
CA GLY A 234 20.47 15.72 12.68
C GLY A 234 20.05 14.38 12.14
N VAL A 235 21.03 13.50 11.93
CA VAL A 235 20.84 12.16 11.35
C VAL A 235 20.59 11.14 12.46
N ILE A 236 19.60 10.29 12.26
CA ILE A 236 19.31 9.14 13.13
C ILE A 236 19.69 7.86 12.36
N GLU A 237 20.59 7.08 12.97
CA GLU A 237 20.88 5.71 12.55
C GLU A 237 20.28 4.73 13.57
N ALA A 238 19.19 4.07 13.19
CA ALA A 238 18.50 3.12 14.05
C ALA A 238 18.81 1.67 13.65
N GLY A 239 18.74 0.74 14.62
CA GLY A 239 18.89 -0.69 14.34
C GLY A 239 20.34 -1.18 14.32
N ARG A 240 21.15 -0.83 15.34
CA ARG A 240 22.59 -1.18 15.41
C ARG A 240 22.87 -2.69 15.42
N ALA A 241 22.01 -3.46 16.11
CA ALA A 241 22.17 -4.91 16.27
C ALA A 241 20.79 -5.58 16.38
N PRO A 242 20.66 -6.88 16.06
CA PRO A 242 19.43 -7.61 16.31
C PRO A 242 19.14 -7.74 17.80
N ALA A 243 17.83 -7.70 18.17
CA ALA A 243 17.33 -7.99 19.51
C ALA A 243 18.03 -7.18 20.64
N SER A 244 18.30 -5.89 20.40
CA SER A 244 18.93 -5.03 21.39
C SER A 244 17.99 -4.75 22.58
N ALA A 245 18.53 -4.82 23.80
CA ALA A 245 17.89 -4.39 25.04
C ALA A 245 18.34 -2.99 25.49
N ALA A 246 18.98 -2.20 24.61
CA ALA A 246 19.48 -0.85 24.90
C ALA A 246 18.36 0.20 24.77
N GLY A 247 17.31 0.09 25.57
CA GLY A 247 16.15 0.98 25.58
C GLY A 247 15.07 0.63 24.55
N PRO A 248 14.11 1.55 24.33
CA PRO A 248 13.08 1.38 23.30
C PRO A 248 13.68 1.30 21.90
N ASP A 249 13.08 0.49 21.04
CA ASP A 249 13.52 0.34 19.65
C ASP A 249 13.14 1.56 18.81
N LEU A 250 14.13 2.42 18.53
CA LEU A 250 13.92 3.66 17.77
C LEU A 250 13.48 3.40 16.31
N ARG A 251 13.76 2.19 15.75
CA ARG A 251 13.24 1.83 14.42
C ARG A 251 11.72 1.91 14.40
N GLN A 252 11.05 1.47 15.49
CA GLN A 252 9.59 1.44 15.58
C GLN A 252 8.96 2.83 15.59
N TRP A 253 9.69 3.87 15.99
CA TRP A 253 9.26 5.26 15.86
C TRP A 253 9.40 5.80 14.44
N LEU A 254 10.42 5.36 13.72
CA LEU A 254 10.71 5.81 12.35
C LEU A 254 9.87 5.06 11.32
N LEU A 255 9.68 3.74 11.51
CA LEU A 255 8.82 2.92 10.65
C LEU A 255 7.36 3.38 10.74
N GLY A 256 6.75 3.63 9.58
CA GLY A 256 5.38 4.16 9.52
C GLY A 256 5.27 5.65 9.83
N SER A 257 6.38 6.39 9.84
CA SER A 257 6.36 7.83 10.11
C SER A 257 5.95 8.70 8.91
N GLU A 258 5.82 8.13 7.72
CA GLU A 258 5.35 8.79 6.50
C GLU A 258 6.08 10.11 6.18
N GLY A 259 7.35 10.22 6.59
CA GLY A 259 8.13 11.42 6.43
C GLY A 259 7.85 12.55 7.43
N ALA A 260 6.96 12.34 8.41
CA ALA A 260 6.63 13.37 9.40
C ALA A 260 7.79 13.70 10.36
N PHE A 261 8.78 12.83 10.50
CA PHE A 261 9.94 13.05 11.38
C PHE A 261 11.22 13.41 10.63
N GLY A 262 11.22 13.32 9.30
CA GLY A 262 12.39 13.52 8.45
C GLY A 262 12.35 12.64 7.22
N VAL A 263 13.47 12.55 6.53
CA VAL A 263 13.63 11.85 5.24
C VAL A 263 14.42 10.57 5.44
N CYS A 264 13.84 9.43 5.14
CA CYS A 264 14.55 8.16 5.07
C CYS A 264 15.43 8.12 3.82
N THR A 265 16.72 7.92 3.98
CA THR A 265 17.69 7.89 2.86
C THR A 265 18.25 6.50 2.61
N ARG A 266 18.32 5.64 3.63
CA ARG A 266 18.80 4.25 3.52
C ARG A 266 17.98 3.30 4.36
N VAL A 267 17.84 2.08 3.86
CA VAL A 267 17.15 0.98 4.54
C VAL A 267 18.08 -0.23 4.56
N ARG A 268 18.37 -0.76 5.76
CA ARG A 268 19.02 -2.04 5.94
C ARG A 268 17.97 -3.11 6.16
N VAL A 269 17.95 -4.11 5.30
CA VAL A 269 16.94 -5.15 5.24
C VAL A 269 17.51 -6.55 5.39
N ARG A 270 16.73 -7.47 5.95
CA ARG A 270 16.99 -8.90 5.86
C ARG A 270 16.71 -9.35 4.44
N ILE A 271 17.60 -10.18 3.91
CA ILE A 271 17.48 -10.80 2.58
C ILE A 271 17.47 -12.32 2.71
N HIS A 272 16.96 -13.00 1.70
CA HIS A 272 16.84 -14.45 1.66
C HIS A 272 17.56 -15.01 0.43
N PRO A 273 18.11 -16.23 0.48
CA PRO A 273 18.53 -16.92 -0.73
C PRO A 273 17.38 -16.99 -1.73
N VAL A 274 17.66 -16.84 -3.03
CA VAL A 274 16.67 -17.08 -4.08
C VAL A 274 16.13 -18.50 -3.91
N PRO A 275 14.80 -18.71 -3.84
CA PRO A 275 14.22 -20.04 -3.62
C PRO A 275 14.56 -21.01 -4.75
N GLU A 276 14.99 -22.22 -4.39
CA GLU A 276 15.27 -23.30 -5.35
C GLU A 276 14.01 -23.87 -5.96
N ALA A 277 12.90 -23.84 -5.21
CA ALA A 277 11.62 -24.36 -5.62
C ALA A 277 10.48 -23.48 -5.11
N VAL A 278 9.44 -23.38 -5.94
CA VAL A 278 8.13 -22.82 -5.60
C VAL A 278 7.09 -23.90 -5.82
N ARG A 279 6.25 -24.15 -4.82
CA ARG A 279 5.16 -25.11 -4.90
C ARG A 279 3.83 -24.39 -4.66
N TYR A 280 2.80 -24.88 -5.28
CA TYR A 280 1.49 -24.24 -5.32
C TYR A 280 0.41 -25.22 -4.90
N GLU A 281 -0.60 -24.74 -4.20
CA GLU A 281 -1.81 -25.49 -3.95
C GLU A 281 -2.98 -24.55 -3.67
N ALA A 282 -4.16 -24.91 -4.11
CA ALA A 282 -5.38 -24.21 -3.80
C ALA A 282 -6.39 -25.13 -3.10
N PHE A 283 -7.24 -24.52 -2.29
CA PHE A 283 -8.30 -25.24 -1.55
C PHE A 283 -9.62 -24.49 -1.70
N ARG A 284 -10.71 -25.24 -1.58
CA ARG A 284 -12.06 -24.71 -1.44
C ARG A 284 -12.59 -25.01 -0.05
N PHE A 285 -13.12 -24.00 0.60
CA PHE A 285 -13.87 -24.11 1.85
C PHE A 285 -15.36 -23.85 1.62
N PRO A 286 -16.26 -24.46 2.42
CA PRO A 286 -17.71 -24.26 2.26
C PRO A 286 -18.14 -22.81 2.52
N ASP A 287 -17.47 -22.12 3.45
CA ASP A 287 -17.74 -20.73 3.84
C ASP A 287 -16.48 -20.07 4.41
N PHE A 288 -16.55 -18.73 4.55
CA PHE A 288 -15.43 -17.92 5.04
C PHE A 288 -15.04 -18.26 6.48
N ALA A 289 -15.99 -18.57 7.35
CA ALA A 289 -15.71 -18.86 8.76
C ALA A 289 -14.91 -20.17 8.92
N THR A 290 -15.28 -21.19 8.18
CA THR A 290 -14.56 -22.49 8.12
C THR A 290 -13.15 -22.28 7.58
N GLY A 291 -12.99 -21.53 6.48
CA GLY A 291 -11.69 -21.22 5.91
C GLY A 291 -10.81 -20.41 6.88
N ALA A 292 -11.34 -19.38 7.50
CA ALA A 292 -10.60 -18.56 8.49
C ALA A 292 -10.14 -19.38 9.70
N ALA A 293 -10.96 -20.31 10.19
CA ALA A 293 -10.58 -21.22 11.26
C ALA A 293 -9.44 -22.17 10.84
N ALA A 294 -9.43 -22.63 9.59
CA ALA A 294 -8.36 -23.46 9.05
C ALA A 294 -7.05 -22.66 8.90
N LEU A 295 -7.10 -21.40 8.41
CA LEU A 295 -5.94 -20.52 8.33
C LEU A 295 -5.34 -20.25 9.72
N ARG A 296 -6.19 -19.99 10.71
CA ARG A 296 -5.75 -19.86 12.11
C ARG A 296 -5.00 -21.10 12.59
N ALA A 297 -5.52 -22.29 12.28
CA ALA A 297 -4.88 -23.54 12.67
C ALA A 297 -3.49 -23.69 12.02
N VAL A 298 -3.33 -23.31 10.75
CA VAL A 298 -2.03 -23.28 10.06
C VAL A 298 -1.04 -22.40 10.80
N GLU A 299 -1.41 -21.17 11.12
CA GLU A 299 -0.54 -20.23 11.81
C GLU A 299 -0.16 -20.64 13.23
N GLN A 300 -1.13 -21.19 13.98
CA GLN A 300 -0.90 -21.59 15.37
C GLN A 300 -0.14 -22.93 15.50
N GLN A 301 -0.07 -23.72 14.43
CA GLN A 301 0.73 -24.96 14.39
C GLN A 301 2.12 -24.76 13.80
N GLY A 302 2.42 -23.59 13.24
CA GLY A 302 3.72 -23.25 12.67
C GLY A 302 4.00 -23.85 11.30
N ALA A 303 2.99 -24.35 10.58
CA ALA A 303 3.11 -24.94 9.25
C ALA A 303 2.96 -23.95 8.09
N GLY A 304 3.11 -22.64 8.36
CA GLY A 304 2.73 -21.58 7.44
C GLY A 304 3.41 -21.59 6.07
N PRO A 305 2.65 -21.37 4.98
CA PRO A 305 3.18 -21.18 3.63
C PRO A 305 3.85 -19.80 3.47
N THR A 306 4.50 -19.56 2.33
CA THR A 306 5.06 -18.23 2.00
C THR A 306 3.95 -17.24 1.67
N VAL A 307 2.92 -17.72 0.98
CA VAL A 307 1.68 -16.98 0.70
C VAL A 307 0.51 -17.82 1.15
N ILE A 308 -0.42 -17.22 1.88
CA ILE A 308 -1.74 -17.80 2.14
C ILE A 308 -2.80 -16.69 2.01
N ARG A 309 -3.84 -16.98 1.25
CA ARG A 309 -4.93 -16.04 0.99
C ARG A 309 -6.26 -16.78 0.99
N LEU A 310 -7.26 -16.23 1.66
CA LEU A 310 -8.62 -16.73 1.65
C LEU A 310 -9.58 -15.66 1.15
N SER A 311 -10.15 -15.84 -0.03
CA SER A 311 -11.22 -14.99 -0.58
C SER A 311 -12.57 -15.42 0.00
N ASP A 312 -13.46 -14.45 0.27
CA ASP A 312 -14.83 -14.75 0.65
C ASP A 312 -15.66 -15.27 -0.54
N GLU A 313 -16.92 -15.59 -0.27
CA GLU A 313 -17.84 -16.16 -1.26
C GLU A 313 -18.03 -15.20 -2.44
N THR A 314 -18.16 -13.90 -2.16
CA THR A 314 -18.38 -12.86 -3.16
C THR A 314 -17.16 -12.65 -4.04
N GLU A 315 -15.97 -12.51 -3.45
CA GLU A 315 -14.72 -12.37 -4.21
C GLU A 315 -14.41 -13.62 -5.02
N THR A 316 -14.64 -14.81 -4.45
CA THR A 316 -14.45 -16.08 -5.15
C THR A 316 -15.34 -16.15 -6.38
N MET A 317 -16.61 -15.79 -6.26
CA MET A 317 -17.56 -15.76 -7.39
C MET A 317 -17.12 -14.76 -8.48
N VAL A 318 -16.72 -13.55 -8.11
CA VAL A 318 -16.28 -12.51 -9.05
C VAL A 318 -15.00 -12.94 -9.77
N ASN A 319 -14.02 -13.48 -9.05
CA ASN A 319 -12.77 -13.97 -9.64
C ASN A 319 -13.01 -15.10 -10.65
N LEU A 320 -13.94 -16.01 -10.36
CA LEU A 320 -14.32 -17.08 -11.30
C LEU A 320 -15.07 -16.53 -12.52
N ALA A 321 -15.94 -15.53 -12.35
CA ALA A 321 -16.69 -14.92 -13.44
C ALA A 321 -15.81 -14.03 -14.37
N THR A 322 -14.72 -13.45 -13.83
CA THR A 322 -13.84 -12.53 -14.58
C THR A 322 -12.63 -13.20 -15.21
N SER A 323 -12.34 -14.45 -14.87
CA SER A 323 -11.19 -15.21 -15.38
C SER A 323 -11.47 -15.92 -16.71
N THR A 324 -12.12 -15.25 -17.67
CA THR A 324 -12.55 -15.84 -18.94
C THR A 324 -11.43 -16.27 -19.88
N ASP A 325 -10.15 -16.02 -19.59
CA ASP A 325 -9.06 -16.39 -20.52
C ASP A 325 -8.26 -17.64 -20.12
N SER A 326 -8.49 -18.29 -18.95
CA SER A 326 -7.75 -19.51 -18.63
C SER A 326 -8.28 -20.42 -17.49
N ILE A 327 -9.23 -20.00 -16.67
CA ILE A 327 -9.72 -20.82 -15.54
C ILE A 327 -11.15 -21.38 -15.78
N GLY A 328 -11.93 -20.76 -16.66
CA GLY A 328 -13.34 -21.10 -16.89
C GLY A 328 -13.59 -22.38 -17.72
N GLU A 329 -12.62 -22.87 -18.49
CA GLU A 329 -12.85 -24.02 -19.39
C GLU A 329 -12.57 -25.41 -18.79
N GLN A 330 -12.02 -25.52 -17.59
CA GLN A 330 -11.62 -26.83 -17.01
C GLN A 330 -12.14 -27.16 -15.62
N ALA A 331 -13.05 -26.41 -15.07
CA ALA A 331 -13.68 -26.77 -13.80
C ALA A 331 -15.12 -27.27 -13.99
N ASP A 332 -15.29 -28.41 -14.64
CA ASP A 332 -16.51 -29.23 -14.59
C ASP A 332 -16.81 -29.72 -13.14
N GLY A 333 -16.93 -28.82 -12.21
CA GLY A 333 -17.11 -29.01 -10.78
C GLY A 333 -17.01 -27.72 -9.97
N ALA A 334 -16.64 -26.60 -10.59
CA ALA A 334 -16.40 -25.32 -9.93
C ALA A 334 -17.67 -24.47 -9.69
N ALA A 335 -18.82 -24.98 -10.06
CA ALA A 335 -20.06 -24.21 -10.21
C ALA A 335 -20.93 -24.15 -8.95
N SER A 336 -20.41 -24.19 -7.73
CA SER A 336 -21.30 -23.93 -6.58
C SER A 336 -20.56 -23.47 -5.34
N GLY A 337 -20.48 -22.11 -5.18
CA GLY A 337 -20.27 -21.47 -3.88
C GLY A 337 -18.93 -21.77 -3.18
N GLY A 338 -18.78 -21.18 -2.00
CA GLY A 338 -17.62 -21.39 -1.13
C GLY A 338 -16.51 -20.37 -1.33
N CYS A 339 -15.44 -20.55 -0.59
CA CYS A 339 -14.31 -19.63 -0.46
C CYS A 339 -13.03 -20.26 -1.03
N LEU A 340 -12.31 -19.53 -1.86
CA LEU A 340 -11.04 -19.94 -2.45
C LEU A 340 -9.88 -19.60 -1.52
N CYS A 341 -9.06 -20.60 -1.17
CA CYS A 341 -7.81 -20.42 -0.47
C CYS A 341 -6.63 -20.76 -1.41
N LEU A 342 -5.62 -19.88 -1.45
CA LEU A 342 -4.42 -20.03 -2.27
C LEU A 342 -3.20 -20.12 -1.37
N CYS A 343 -2.29 -21.07 -1.66
CA CYS A 343 -1.05 -21.26 -0.93
C CYS A 343 0.15 -21.37 -1.88
N LEU A 344 1.26 -20.70 -1.52
CA LEU A 344 2.56 -20.85 -2.17
C LEU A 344 3.62 -21.18 -1.13
N PHE A 345 4.59 -22.01 -1.51
CA PHE A 345 5.67 -22.48 -0.63
C PHE A 345 6.99 -22.29 -1.36
N GLU A 346 7.86 -21.47 -0.82
CA GLU A 346 9.18 -21.16 -1.38
C GLU A 346 10.28 -21.70 -0.45
N GLY A 347 11.45 -22.06 -1.01
CA GLY A 347 12.62 -22.50 -0.26
C GLY A 347 13.45 -23.52 -1.02
N THR A 348 14.21 -24.36 -0.27
CA THR A 348 14.80 -25.57 -0.87
C THR A 348 13.69 -26.53 -1.27
N ALA A 349 13.97 -27.43 -2.20
CA ALA A 349 12.96 -28.39 -2.69
C ALA A 349 12.34 -29.23 -1.55
N GLU A 350 13.15 -29.67 -0.59
CA GLU A 350 12.70 -30.44 0.58
C GLU A 350 11.87 -29.58 1.54
N HIS A 351 12.33 -28.36 1.84
CA HIS A 351 11.64 -27.47 2.77
C HIS A 351 10.27 -27.04 2.24
N ALA A 352 10.20 -26.65 0.97
CA ALA A 352 8.94 -26.29 0.33
C ALA A 352 7.94 -27.47 0.29
N ALA A 353 8.44 -28.70 0.04
CA ALA A 353 7.61 -29.90 0.05
C ALA A 353 7.07 -30.20 1.46
N SER A 354 7.92 -30.20 2.48
CA SER A 354 7.52 -30.47 3.87
C SER A 354 6.45 -29.48 4.36
N ARG A 355 6.65 -28.16 4.12
CA ARG A 355 5.67 -27.12 4.49
C ARG A 355 4.35 -27.30 3.75
N GLN A 356 4.38 -27.70 2.47
CA GLN A 356 3.17 -27.99 1.72
C GLN A 356 2.41 -29.17 2.32
N ASP A 357 3.09 -30.28 2.63
CA ASP A 357 2.45 -31.47 3.17
C ASP A 357 1.82 -31.19 4.55
N GLU A 358 2.52 -30.47 5.43
CA GLU A 358 2.00 -30.09 6.74
C GLU A 358 0.80 -29.14 6.63
N THR A 359 0.91 -28.08 5.84
CA THR A 359 -0.17 -27.11 5.60
C THR A 359 -1.39 -27.81 4.98
N ARG A 360 -1.17 -28.67 3.98
CA ARG A 360 -2.21 -29.46 3.33
C ARG A 360 -2.98 -30.32 4.34
N ALA A 361 -2.27 -31.01 5.23
CA ALA A 361 -2.90 -31.84 6.25
C ALA A 361 -3.83 -31.01 7.17
N VAL A 362 -3.38 -29.81 7.60
CA VAL A 362 -4.18 -28.92 8.44
C VAL A 362 -5.40 -28.38 7.70
N LEU A 363 -5.22 -27.91 6.46
CA LEU A 363 -6.33 -27.34 5.68
C LEU A 363 -7.39 -28.39 5.32
N LEU A 364 -6.99 -29.60 4.98
CA LEU A 364 -7.93 -30.71 4.72
C LEU A 364 -8.68 -31.10 6.01
N ALA A 365 -8.00 -31.21 7.16
CA ALA A 365 -8.64 -31.45 8.44
C ALA A 365 -9.61 -30.35 8.86
N GLY A 366 -9.32 -29.09 8.44
CA GLY A 366 -10.17 -27.91 8.63
C GLY A 366 -11.36 -27.81 7.69
N GLY A 367 -11.64 -28.82 6.86
CA GLY A 367 -12.80 -28.88 5.96
C GLY A 367 -12.52 -28.35 4.54
N GLY A 368 -11.26 -28.08 4.21
CA GLY A 368 -10.85 -27.70 2.86
C GLY A 368 -10.85 -28.88 1.90
N THR A 369 -11.13 -28.61 0.64
CA THR A 369 -10.98 -29.59 -0.47
C THR A 369 -9.91 -29.07 -1.41
N SER A 370 -8.87 -29.87 -1.68
CA SER A 370 -7.80 -29.49 -2.60
C SER A 370 -8.31 -29.35 -4.03
N LEU A 371 -7.86 -28.29 -4.70
CA LEU A 371 -8.15 -27.97 -6.10
C LEU A 371 -6.92 -28.15 -7.01
N GLY A 372 -5.79 -28.62 -6.44
CA GLY A 372 -4.53 -28.69 -7.17
C GLY A 372 -3.77 -27.35 -7.23
N PRO A 373 -2.69 -27.27 -8.01
CA PRO A 373 -1.82 -26.10 -8.06
C PRO A 373 -2.31 -24.98 -8.99
N GLU A 374 -3.14 -25.30 -9.99
CA GLU A 374 -3.45 -24.42 -11.10
C GLU A 374 -4.04 -23.05 -10.68
N PRO A 375 -5.01 -22.98 -9.71
CA PRO A 375 -5.56 -21.67 -9.33
C PRO A 375 -4.53 -20.77 -8.65
N ALA A 376 -3.60 -21.34 -7.87
CA ALA A 376 -2.54 -20.58 -7.21
C ALA A 376 -1.48 -20.08 -8.20
N GLN A 377 -1.14 -20.88 -9.22
CA GLN A 377 -0.26 -20.50 -10.31
C GLN A 377 -0.87 -19.36 -11.15
N ALA A 378 -2.14 -19.47 -11.51
CA ALA A 378 -2.84 -18.44 -12.27
C ALA A 378 -2.91 -17.11 -11.49
N TRP A 379 -3.17 -17.18 -10.18
CA TRP A 379 -3.14 -16.00 -9.32
C TRP A 379 -1.77 -15.33 -9.30
N GLU A 380 -0.68 -16.08 -9.17
CA GLU A 380 0.66 -15.52 -9.14
C GLU A 380 1.00 -14.76 -10.42
N HIS A 381 0.64 -15.30 -11.59
CA HIS A 381 0.85 -14.61 -12.87
C HIS A 381 0.11 -13.27 -12.97
N GLY A 382 -1.07 -13.17 -12.38
CA GLY A 382 -1.93 -11.98 -12.42
C GLY A 382 -1.84 -11.05 -11.21
N ARG A 383 -1.03 -11.36 -10.20
CA ARG A 383 -1.10 -10.77 -8.86
C ARG A 383 -0.91 -9.25 -8.76
N PHE A 384 -0.35 -8.61 -9.78
CA PHE A 384 -0.17 -7.14 -9.84
C PHE A 384 -1.18 -6.43 -10.74
N GLY A 385 -2.17 -7.14 -11.29
CA GLY A 385 -3.11 -6.61 -12.28
C GLY A 385 -4.28 -5.80 -11.71
N ALA A 386 -4.59 -5.94 -10.43
CA ALA A 386 -5.78 -5.33 -9.82
C ALA A 386 -5.88 -3.80 -9.98
N PRO A 387 -4.81 -2.99 -9.84
CA PRO A 387 -4.90 -1.55 -10.02
C PRO A 387 -5.21 -1.14 -11.47
N VAL A 388 -4.73 -1.90 -12.46
CA VAL A 388 -5.05 -1.65 -13.88
C VAL A 388 -6.53 -1.93 -14.17
N LEU A 389 -7.08 -3.00 -13.59
CA LEU A 389 -8.51 -3.31 -13.68
C LEU A 389 -9.36 -2.21 -13.01
N ARG A 390 -8.96 -1.73 -11.81
CA ARG A 390 -9.64 -0.62 -11.13
C ARG A 390 -9.75 0.60 -12.04
N ASP A 391 -8.67 0.98 -12.69
CA ASP A 391 -8.66 2.17 -13.55
C ASP A 391 -9.62 2.03 -14.74
N ALA A 392 -9.68 0.84 -15.36
CA ALA A 392 -10.66 0.57 -16.40
C ALA A 392 -12.11 0.61 -15.89
N LEU A 393 -12.36 0.16 -14.67
CA LEU A 393 -13.67 0.24 -14.02
C LEU A 393 -14.07 1.69 -13.75
N LEU A 394 -13.15 2.54 -13.27
CA LEU A 394 -13.38 3.97 -13.06
C LEU A 394 -13.74 4.69 -14.36
N ASP A 395 -13.05 4.39 -15.46
CA ASP A 395 -13.32 4.98 -16.78
C ASP A 395 -14.71 4.57 -17.31
N ASN A 396 -15.26 3.45 -16.86
CA ASN A 396 -16.59 2.94 -17.25
C ASN A 396 -17.72 3.26 -16.22
N GLY A 397 -17.50 4.21 -15.31
CA GLY A 397 -18.55 4.70 -14.42
C GLY A 397 -18.74 3.88 -13.14
N ALA A 398 -17.88 2.89 -12.88
CA ALA A 398 -17.83 2.24 -11.59
C ALA A 398 -17.02 3.08 -10.61
N LEU A 399 -17.40 3.01 -9.32
CA LEU A 399 -16.60 3.48 -8.19
C LEU A 399 -15.96 2.24 -7.58
N VAL A 400 -14.64 2.18 -7.59
CA VAL A 400 -13.89 1.01 -7.11
C VAL A 400 -12.80 1.49 -6.17
N GLU A 401 -12.81 1.00 -4.94
CA GLU A 401 -11.74 1.30 -3.99
C GLU A 401 -11.50 0.12 -3.05
N THR A 402 -10.38 0.18 -2.37
CA THR A 402 -9.96 -0.80 -1.39
C THR A 402 -9.71 -0.15 -0.04
N LEU A 403 -9.99 -0.89 1.02
CA LEU A 403 -9.60 -0.54 2.39
C LEU A 403 -9.22 -1.82 3.13
N GLU A 404 -8.45 -1.67 4.19
CA GLU A 404 -7.93 -2.81 4.91
C GLU A 404 -7.81 -2.53 6.41
N THR A 405 -7.85 -3.59 7.19
CA THR A 405 -7.76 -3.57 8.65
C THR A 405 -7.20 -4.90 9.15
N ALA A 406 -6.93 -4.99 10.45
CA ALA A 406 -6.58 -6.25 11.10
C ALA A 406 -7.14 -6.29 12.52
N THR A 407 -7.37 -7.49 13.04
CA THR A 407 -7.79 -7.71 14.42
C THR A 407 -7.45 -9.14 14.88
N ASP A 408 -7.68 -9.42 16.15
CA ASP A 408 -7.55 -10.77 16.72
C ASP A 408 -8.55 -11.74 16.09
N TRP A 409 -8.19 -13.03 15.99
CA TRP A 409 -9.03 -14.08 15.41
C TRP A 409 -10.45 -14.11 16.01
N ALA A 410 -10.59 -13.86 17.30
CA ALA A 410 -11.89 -13.89 17.97
C ALA A 410 -12.84 -12.77 17.52
N ARG A 411 -12.31 -11.65 17.06
CA ARG A 411 -13.09 -10.47 16.63
C ARG A 411 -13.27 -10.41 15.11
N LEU A 412 -12.50 -11.20 14.36
CA LEU A 412 -12.44 -11.15 12.90
C LEU A 412 -13.83 -11.26 12.22
N PRO A 413 -14.72 -12.18 12.61
CA PRO A 413 -16.06 -12.27 12.01
C PRO A 413 -16.91 -11.02 12.23
N ALA A 414 -16.92 -10.50 13.46
CA ALA A 414 -17.69 -9.30 13.80
C ALA A 414 -17.17 -8.05 13.10
N LEU A 415 -15.84 -7.92 12.96
CA LEU A 415 -15.22 -6.84 12.22
C LEU A 415 -15.59 -6.89 10.73
N ARG A 416 -15.51 -8.08 10.10
CA ARG A 416 -15.91 -8.26 8.70
C ARG A 416 -17.38 -7.83 8.49
N GLU A 417 -18.27 -8.31 9.33
CA GLU A 417 -19.70 -7.99 9.25
C GLU A 417 -19.96 -6.48 9.41
N ALA A 418 -19.34 -5.84 10.41
CA ALA A 418 -19.51 -4.41 10.69
C ALA A 418 -19.05 -3.55 9.51
N VAL A 419 -17.87 -3.83 8.94
CA VAL A 419 -17.31 -3.05 7.81
C VAL A 419 -18.14 -3.28 6.55
N THR A 420 -18.48 -4.53 6.23
CA THR A 420 -19.33 -4.85 5.07
C THR A 420 -20.69 -4.15 5.16
N GLY A 421 -21.32 -4.21 6.33
CA GLY A 421 -22.61 -3.57 6.56
C GLY A 421 -22.55 -2.04 6.45
N ALA A 422 -21.52 -1.42 7.00
CA ALA A 422 -21.32 0.04 6.92
C ALA A 422 -21.12 0.53 5.48
N LEU A 423 -20.27 -0.17 4.70
CA LEU A 423 -20.04 0.14 3.28
C LEU A 423 -21.30 -0.01 2.44
N THR A 424 -22.01 -1.14 2.60
CA THR A 424 -23.24 -1.42 1.88
C THR A 424 -24.29 -0.35 2.17
N ALA A 425 -24.56 -0.06 3.44
CA ALA A 425 -25.57 0.93 3.84
C ALA A 425 -25.23 2.35 3.34
N ALA A 426 -23.96 2.77 3.41
CA ALA A 426 -23.55 4.09 2.95
C ALA A 426 -23.69 4.25 1.43
N LEU A 427 -23.35 3.22 0.66
CA LEU A 427 -23.45 3.25 -0.80
C LEU A 427 -24.89 3.12 -1.29
N GLU A 428 -25.71 2.29 -0.66
CA GLU A 428 -27.15 2.23 -0.92
C GLU A 428 -27.83 3.58 -0.65
N ALA A 429 -27.46 4.25 0.43
CA ALA A 429 -27.95 5.60 0.73
C ALA A 429 -27.55 6.64 -0.32
N SER A 430 -26.43 6.42 -1.03
CA SER A 430 -26.01 7.24 -2.17
C SER A 430 -26.68 6.86 -3.50
N GLY A 431 -27.60 5.90 -3.50
CA GLY A 431 -28.40 5.49 -4.66
C GLY A 431 -27.73 4.45 -5.56
N THR A 432 -26.76 3.69 -5.05
CA THR A 432 -26.14 2.60 -5.80
C THR A 432 -26.05 1.33 -4.93
N PRO A 433 -26.38 0.14 -5.47
CA PRO A 433 -25.99 -1.09 -4.82
C PRO A 433 -24.45 -1.19 -4.77
N ALA A 434 -23.96 -1.94 -3.80
CA ALA A 434 -22.52 -2.16 -3.64
C ALA A 434 -22.18 -3.65 -3.65
N LEU A 435 -21.11 -3.99 -4.34
CA LEU A 435 -20.46 -5.29 -4.24
C LEU A 435 -19.27 -5.12 -3.29
N VAL A 436 -19.39 -5.66 -2.10
CA VAL A 436 -18.33 -5.64 -1.08
C VAL A 436 -17.72 -7.04 -1.00
N MET A 437 -16.47 -7.15 -1.40
CA MET A 437 -15.66 -8.37 -1.37
C MET A 437 -14.67 -8.29 -0.23
N CYS A 438 -14.32 -9.42 0.38
CA CYS A 438 -13.34 -9.45 1.46
C CYS A 438 -12.43 -10.66 1.36
N HIS A 439 -11.13 -10.45 1.62
CA HIS A 439 -10.21 -11.56 1.78
C HIS A 439 -9.27 -11.38 2.98
N ILE A 440 -8.81 -12.50 3.51
CA ILE A 440 -7.64 -12.56 4.40
C ILE A 440 -6.42 -12.64 3.51
N SER A 441 -5.49 -11.69 3.65
CA SER A 441 -4.22 -11.65 2.90
C SER A 441 -3.00 -11.84 3.78
N HIS A 442 -3.12 -11.56 5.07
CA HIS A 442 -2.03 -11.69 6.04
C HIS A 442 -2.57 -12.36 7.30
N VAL A 443 -1.80 -13.32 7.77
CA VAL A 443 -2.15 -14.16 8.91
C VAL A 443 -1.05 -14.08 9.96
N TYR A 444 -1.46 -14.14 11.22
CA TYR A 444 -0.60 -14.08 12.40
C TYR A 444 -1.07 -15.11 13.42
N PRO A 445 -0.22 -15.57 14.34
CA PRO A 445 -0.66 -16.48 15.40
C PRO A 445 -1.87 -15.97 16.21
N THR A 446 -1.99 -14.65 16.37
CA THR A 446 -3.05 -14.01 17.19
C THR A 446 -4.21 -13.43 16.40
N GLY A 447 -4.07 -13.20 15.10
CA GLY A 447 -5.09 -12.53 14.29
C GLY A 447 -4.81 -12.57 12.80
N ALA A 448 -5.58 -11.80 12.04
CA ALA A 448 -5.40 -11.66 10.59
C ALA A 448 -5.84 -10.30 10.08
N SER A 449 -5.38 -9.96 8.87
CA SER A 449 -5.91 -8.79 8.15
C SER A 449 -7.17 -9.15 7.37
N LEU A 450 -8.03 -8.15 7.20
CA LEU A 450 -9.15 -8.17 6.27
C LEU A 450 -8.91 -7.09 5.22
N TYR A 451 -8.94 -7.46 3.97
CA TYR A 451 -8.83 -6.56 2.83
C TYR A 451 -10.16 -6.52 2.09
N PHE A 452 -10.77 -5.36 2.02
CA PHE A 452 -12.06 -5.15 1.38
C PHE A 452 -11.85 -4.51 0.01
N THR A 453 -12.52 -5.04 -1.00
CA THR A 453 -12.64 -4.44 -2.33
C THR A 453 -14.09 -4.09 -2.55
N VAL A 454 -14.35 -2.83 -2.85
CA VAL A 454 -15.70 -2.28 -3.01
C VAL A 454 -15.90 -1.87 -4.46
N VAL A 455 -16.98 -2.33 -5.08
CA VAL A 455 -17.40 -1.90 -6.42
C VAL A 455 -18.83 -1.39 -6.34
N ALA A 456 -19.07 -0.18 -6.81
CA ALA A 456 -20.39 0.48 -6.84
C ALA A 456 -20.51 1.34 -8.10
N GLY A 457 -21.64 1.96 -8.34
CA GLY A 457 -21.80 2.95 -9.41
C GLY A 457 -21.37 4.34 -8.96
N GLN A 458 -20.68 5.11 -9.80
CA GLN A 458 -20.53 6.55 -9.60
C GLN A 458 -21.92 7.19 -9.69
N ARG A 459 -22.29 7.96 -8.68
CA ARG A 459 -23.59 8.66 -8.59
C ARG A 459 -23.36 10.11 -8.18
N GLY A 460 -24.29 10.97 -8.58
CA GLY A 460 -24.22 12.39 -8.26
C GLY A 460 -23.15 13.17 -9.01
N GLU A 461 -22.93 14.40 -8.59
CA GLU A 461 -21.97 15.33 -9.21
C GLU A 461 -20.54 15.12 -8.71
N ASP A 462 -20.37 14.72 -7.44
CA ASP A 462 -19.05 14.49 -6.81
C ASP A 462 -18.89 13.03 -6.35
N PRO A 463 -18.28 12.16 -7.20
CA PRO A 463 -18.02 10.77 -6.84
C PRO A 463 -16.93 10.63 -5.76
N ILE A 464 -16.11 11.65 -5.53
CA ILE A 464 -15.12 11.67 -4.45
C ILE A 464 -15.84 11.75 -3.11
N GLU A 465 -16.78 12.70 -2.94
CA GLU A 465 -17.54 12.80 -1.69
C GLU A 465 -18.43 11.58 -1.46
N GLN A 466 -19.00 11.00 -2.53
CA GLN A 466 -19.72 9.73 -2.44
C GLN A 466 -18.88 8.64 -1.78
N TRP A 467 -17.62 8.47 -2.22
CA TRP A 467 -16.72 7.51 -1.62
C TRP A 467 -16.32 7.91 -0.20
N MET A 468 -15.99 9.19 0.03
CA MET A 468 -15.55 9.65 1.35
C MET A 468 -16.61 9.46 2.44
N VAL A 469 -17.90 9.54 2.11
CA VAL A 469 -18.99 9.18 3.03
C VAL A 469 -18.93 7.68 3.39
N ALA A 470 -18.77 6.81 2.40
CA ALA A 470 -18.66 5.37 2.64
C ALA A 470 -17.38 5.01 3.41
N LYS A 471 -16.25 5.65 3.08
CA LYS A 471 -14.97 5.46 3.78
C LYS A 471 -15.03 5.87 5.25
N ARG A 472 -15.67 7.00 5.55
CA ARG A 472 -15.91 7.44 6.95
C ARG A 472 -16.72 6.41 7.73
N ALA A 473 -17.83 5.94 7.16
CA ALA A 473 -18.67 4.93 7.80
C ALA A 473 -17.90 3.61 8.06
N ALA A 474 -17.10 3.17 7.09
CA ALA A 474 -16.24 1.99 7.24
C ALA A 474 -15.16 2.20 8.32
N SER A 475 -14.50 3.36 8.34
CA SER A 475 -13.46 3.69 9.33
C SER A 475 -14.03 3.72 10.76
N GLU A 476 -15.21 4.30 10.94
CA GLU A 476 -15.94 4.28 12.22
C GLU A 476 -16.33 2.86 12.65
N ALA A 477 -16.76 2.02 11.70
CA ALA A 477 -17.06 0.62 11.95
C ALA A 477 -15.82 -0.17 12.37
N ILE A 478 -14.67 0.05 11.69
CA ILE A 478 -13.38 -0.57 12.04
C ILE A 478 -13.00 -0.25 13.48
N VAL A 479 -12.96 1.02 13.85
CA VAL A 479 -12.57 1.46 15.20
C VAL A 479 -13.56 0.92 16.24
N SER A 480 -14.86 1.00 15.98
CA SER A 480 -15.91 0.55 16.92
C SER A 480 -15.89 -0.97 17.14
N ALA A 481 -15.51 -1.75 16.11
CA ALA A 481 -15.40 -3.21 16.20
C ALA A 481 -14.03 -3.67 16.77
N GLY A 482 -13.12 -2.74 17.10
CA GLY A 482 -11.79 -3.05 17.66
C GLY A 482 -10.80 -3.57 16.64
N GLY A 483 -10.94 -3.17 15.37
CA GLY A 483 -9.92 -3.32 14.33
C GLY A 483 -8.92 -2.17 14.37
N THR A 484 -7.70 -2.39 13.84
CA THR A 484 -6.77 -1.29 13.57
C THR A 484 -7.27 -0.48 12.37
N ILE A 485 -7.13 0.84 12.42
CA ILE A 485 -7.61 1.71 11.34
C ILE A 485 -6.91 1.42 10.00
N THR A 486 -5.71 0.91 10.04
CA THR A 486 -4.95 0.48 8.87
C THR A 486 -3.93 -0.59 9.25
N HIS A 487 -3.78 -1.60 8.39
CA HIS A 487 -2.79 -2.66 8.55
C HIS A 487 -1.50 -2.36 7.76
N HIS A 488 -1.62 -1.78 6.53
CA HIS A 488 -0.46 -1.53 5.66
C HIS A 488 -0.63 -0.38 4.64
N HIS A 489 -1.78 0.29 4.57
CA HIS A 489 -1.96 1.46 3.69
C HIS A 489 -1.39 2.75 4.29
N ALA A 490 -0.98 2.74 5.56
CA ALA A 490 -0.54 3.87 6.36
C ALA A 490 -1.68 4.79 6.85
N VAL A 491 -1.32 5.82 7.58
CA VAL A 491 -2.29 6.75 8.18
C VAL A 491 -2.68 7.86 7.20
N GLY A 492 -1.69 8.51 6.59
CA GLY A 492 -1.90 9.61 5.66
C GLY A 492 -2.70 10.75 6.26
N THR A 493 -3.45 11.42 5.40
CA THR A 493 -4.49 12.39 5.80
C THR A 493 -5.82 11.70 6.10
N ASP A 494 -6.10 10.56 5.47
CA ASP A 494 -7.40 9.90 5.47
C ASP A 494 -7.71 9.19 6.81
N HIS A 495 -6.73 8.52 7.40
CA HIS A 495 -6.88 7.78 8.65
C HIS A 495 -6.49 8.58 9.88
N ARG A 496 -5.81 9.72 9.70
CA ARG A 496 -5.39 10.61 10.80
C ARG A 496 -6.52 10.96 11.80
N PRO A 497 -7.77 11.24 11.37
CA PRO A 497 -8.85 11.54 12.30
C PRO A 497 -9.19 10.41 13.27
N TYR A 498 -8.83 9.17 12.95
CA TYR A 498 -9.14 7.98 13.75
C TYR A 498 -7.98 7.52 14.62
N LEU A 499 -6.76 8.05 14.40
CA LEU A 499 -5.55 7.57 15.06
C LEU A 499 -5.60 7.76 16.57
N GLU A 500 -6.16 8.87 17.07
CA GLU A 500 -6.26 9.09 18.51
C GLU A 500 -7.19 8.07 19.20
N ALA A 501 -8.21 7.58 18.52
CA ALA A 501 -9.07 6.50 19.05
C ALA A 501 -8.29 5.18 19.20
N GLU A 502 -7.29 4.93 18.36
CA GLU A 502 -6.46 3.73 18.41
C GLU A 502 -5.33 3.82 19.44
N ILE A 503 -4.59 4.94 19.46
CA ILE A 503 -3.39 5.09 20.32
C ILE A 503 -3.66 5.82 21.65
N GLY A 504 -4.81 6.43 21.81
CA GLY A 504 -5.23 7.21 22.98
C GLY A 504 -4.55 8.58 23.09
N ASP A 505 -5.07 9.42 23.99
CA ASP A 505 -4.57 10.79 24.23
C ASP A 505 -3.06 10.82 24.59
N VAL A 506 -2.61 9.89 25.45
CA VAL A 506 -1.20 9.83 25.83
C VAL A 506 -0.32 9.45 24.65
N GLY A 507 -0.74 8.49 23.83
CA GLY A 507 -0.05 8.12 22.59
C GLY A 507 0.04 9.29 21.61
N SER A 508 -1.05 10.03 21.42
CA SER A 508 -1.10 11.23 20.59
C SER A 508 -0.14 12.31 21.09
N ARG A 509 -0.07 12.54 22.41
CA ARG A 509 0.89 13.48 23.01
C ARG A 509 2.33 13.04 22.83
N MET A 510 2.63 11.74 22.96
CA MET A 510 3.98 11.20 22.70
C MET A 510 4.37 11.44 21.24
N LEU A 511 3.47 11.16 20.30
CA LEU A 511 3.70 11.33 18.86
C LEU A 511 4.01 12.81 18.53
N ARG A 512 3.20 13.75 19.06
CA ARG A 512 3.44 15.20 18.91
C ARG A 512 4.76 15.63 19.55
N ALA A 513 5.15 15.07 20.69
CA ALA A 513 6.41 15.39 21.36
C ALA A 513 7.62 14.93 20.54
N VAL A 514 7.57 13.73 19.95
CA VAL A 514 8.61 13.24 19.03
C VAL A 514 8.70 14.12 17.79
N LYS A 515 7.55 14.46 17.18
CA LYS A 515 7.50 15.40 16.05
C LYS A 515 8.19 16.72 16.40
N SER A 516 7.82 17.34 17.52
CA SER A 516 8.39 18.63 17.92
C SER A 516 9.90 18.55 18.26
N ALA A 517 10.37 17.41 18.75
CA ALA A 517 11.78 17.20 19.05
C ALA A 517 12.64 17.01 17.79
N LEU A 518 12.12 16.33 16.76
CA LEU A 518 12.84 16.02 15.54
C LEU A 518 12.65 17.07 14.42
N ASP A 519 11.50 17.73 14.42
CA ASP A 519 11.12 18.76 13.48
C ASP A 519 10.51 19.98 14.19
N PRO A 520 11.36 20.80 14.84
CA PRO A 520 10.89 21.93 15.64
C PRO A 520 10.19 23.03 14.82
N HIS A 521 10.40 23.07 13.51
CA HIS A 521 9.75 24.03 12.62
C HIS A 521 8.48 23.48 11.97
N GLY A 522 8.18 22.19 12.11
CA GLY A 522 6.99 21.54 11.56
C GLY A 522 6.98 21.44 10.02
N VAL A 523 8.16 21.44 9.39
CA VAL A 523 8.28 21.45 7.92
C VAL A 523 8.12 20.08 7.26
N CYS A 524 8.34 18.97 7.98
CA CYS A 524 8.34 17.62 7.43
C CYS A 524 6.92 17.08 7.31
N ASN A 525 6.44 16.89 6.11
CA ASN A 525 5.15 16.31 5.70
C ASN A 525 3.97 16.77 6.57
N PRO A 526 3.63 18.04 6.60
CA PRO A 526 2.53 18.56 7.41
C PRO A 526 1.20 17.91 7.02
N GLY A 527 0.27 17.82 7.97
CA GLY A 527 -1.07 17.27 7.71
C GLY A 527 -1.14 15.74 7.69
N THR A 528 0.00 15.05 7.66
CA THR A 528 0.08 13.58 7.59
C THR A 528 0.43 12.99 8.96
N LEU A 529 -0.14 11.84 9.32
CA LEU A 529 0.13 11.03 10.52
C LEU A 529 -0.24 11.73 11.84
N ILE A 530 0.30 12.92 12.12
CA ILE A 530 0.20 13.56 13.44
C ILE A 530 -1.22 14.08 13.67
N PRO A 531 -1.96 13.57 14.69
CA PRO A 531 -3.36 13.93 14.96
C PRO A 531 -3.50 15.34 15.55
#